data_6dd7cdeafc423e94f5c04fa511e9ddf7
#
_entry.id   6dd7cdeafc423e94f5c04fa511e9ddf7
#
_cell.length_a   1.000
_cell.length_b   1.000
_cell.length_c   1.000
_cell.angle_alpha   90.00
_cell.angle_beta   90.00
_cell.angle_gamma   90.00
#
_symmetry.space_group_name_H-M   'P 1'
#
loop_
_entity.id
_entity.type
_entity.pdbx_description
1 polymer ?
#
loop_
_entity_poly.entity_id
_entity_poly.type
_entity_poly.pdbx_seq_one_letter_code
_entity_poly.pdbx_strand_id
1 'polypeptide(L)'
;MAINFVQIGKHIGEIRKRRGLSQQKLSEIIDKSPTYVSYIEGGLKCMSLDTFESIANALQVSADELLKDSIENTIKVSNHEFAEVIADCNEYEKRILLSIVKSAKESLRENRHLAPNRRR
;
A
#
# COMPACT_ATOMS: atom_id res chain seq x y z
N MET A 1 -3.84 -19.52 -2.86
CA MET A 1 -4.76 -18.49 -2.47
C MET A 1 -5.11 -17.59 -3.63
N ALA A 2 -6.37 -17.36 -3.88
CA ALA A 2 -6.79 -16.56 -5.02
C ALA A 2 -6.79 -15.07 -4.68
N ILE A 3 -6.46 -14.25 -5.67
CA ILE A 3 -6.53 -12.81 -5.52
C ILE A 3 -8.00 -12.39 -5.51
N ASN A 4 -8.34 -11.49 -4.60
CA ASN A 4 -9.70 -11.00 -4.50
C ASN A 4 -9.87 -9.76 -5.38
N PHE A 5 -10.28 -9.97 -6.61
CA PHE A 5 -10.41 -8.88 -7.57
C PHE A 5 -11.53 -7.91 -7.21
N VAL A 6 -12.52 -8.36 -6.45
CA VAL A 6 -13.60 -7.48 -5.98
C VAL A 6 -13.02 -6.43 -5.03
N GLN A 7 -12.21 -6.85 -4.07
CA GLN A 7 -11.60 -5.92 -3.13
C GLN A 7 -10.60 -5.00 -3.81
N ILE A 8 -9.81 -5.54 -4.72
CA ILE A 8 -8.85 -4.71 -5.45
C ILE A 8 -9.58 -3.64 -6.25
N GLY A 9 -10.64 -4.03 -6.95
CA GLY A 9 -11.42 -3.08 -7.71
C GLY A 9 -12.04 -2.01 -6.84
N LYS A 10 -12.52 -2.38 -5.67
CA LYS A 10 -13.08 -1.43 -4.72
C LYS A 10 -12.03 -0.42 -4.27
N HIS A 11 -10.82 -0.90 -3.96
CA HIS A 11 -9.74 -0.01 -3.57
C HIS A 11 -9.37 0.95 -4.69
N ILE A 12 -9.32 0.45 -5.91
CA ILE A 12 -9.03 1.29 -7.07
C ILE A 12 -10.05 2.42 -7.17
N GLY A 13 -11.33 2.09 -7.06
CA GLY A 13 -12.38 3.09 -7.13
C GLY A 13 -12.30 4.12 -6.02
N GLU A 14 -12.02 3.67 -4.81
CA GLU A 14 -11.92 4.56 -3.65
C GLU A 14 -10.75 5.53 -3.81
N ILE A 15 -9.58 5.01 -4.23
CA ILE A 15 -8.40 5.85 -4.40
C ILE A 15 -8.60 6.80 -5.56
N ARG A 16 -9.18 6.31 -6.66
CA ARG A 16 -9.47 7.16 -7.81
C ARG A 16 -10.30 8.38 -7.41
N LYS A 17 -11.36 8.14 -6.62
CA LYS A 17 -12.24 9.22 -6.17
C LYS A 17 -11.49 10.18 -5.27
N ARG A 18 -10.66 9.66 -4.38
CA ARG A 18 -9.85 10.52 -3.51
C ARG A 18 -8.89 11.41 -4.30
N ARG A 19 -8.42 10.91 -5.45
CA ARG A 19 -7.53 11.68 -6.31
C ARG A 19 -8.28 12.63 -7.22
N GLY A 20 -9.61 12.63 -7.17
CA GLY A 20 -10.41 13.52 -7.99
C GLY A 20 -10.48 13.12 -9.46
N LEU A 21 -10.24 11.84 -9.77
CA LEU A 21 -10.26 11.35 -11.13
C LEU A 21 -11.60 10.69 -11.43
N SER A 22 -12.13 10.94 -12.65
CA SER A 22 -13.29 10.20 -13.12
C SER A 22 -12.82 8.85 -13.68
N GLN A 23 -13.77 7.93 -13.88
CA GLN A 23 -13.44 6.67 -14.55
C GLN A 23 -12.91 6.92 -15.96
N GLN A 24 -13.50 7.90 -16.65
CA GLN A 24 -13.04 8.24 -17.97
C GLN A 24 -11.61 8.76 -17.96
N LYS A 25 -11.28 9.62 -17.00
CA LYS A 25 -9.94 10.16 -16.92
C LYS A 25 -8.92 9.05 -16.62
N LEU A 26 -9.24 8.16 -15.70
CA LEU A 26 -8.35 7.05 -15.41
C LEU A 26 -8.18 6.17 -16.64
N SER A 27 -9.27 5.91 -17.36
CA SER A 27 -9.20 5.07 -18.57
C SER A 27 -8.27 5.66 -19.60
N GLU A 28 -8.28 6.99 -19.75
CA GLU A 28 -7.38 7.65 -20.68
C GLU A 28 -5.93 7.51 -20.27
N ILE A 29 -5.66 7.64 -18.98
CA ILE A 29 -4.29 7.55 -18.48
C ILE A 29 -3.72 6.14 -18.70
N ILE A 30 -4.52 5.10 -18.50
CA ILE A 30 -4.05 3.73 -18.62
C ILE A 30 -4.32 3.14 -20.01
N ASP A 31 -4.82 3.95 -20.94
CA ASP A 31 -5.06 3.55 -22.33
C ASP A 31 -6.04 2.38 -22.43
N LYS A 32 -7.16 2.51 -21.71
CA LYS A 32 -8.24 1.55 -21.74
C LYS A 32 -9.55 2.29 -21.90
N SER A 33 -10.64 1.55 -22.10
CA SER A 33 -11.95 2.16 -22.23
C SER A 33 -12.54 2.49 -20.85
N PRO A 34 -13.45 3.46 -20.76
CA PRO A 34 -14.14 3.71 -19.48
C PRO A 34 -14.94 2.50 -19.01
N THR A 35 -15.50 1.74 -19.94
CA THR A 35 -16.21 0.50 -19.59
C THR A 35 -15.29 -0.49 -18.92
N TYR A 36 -14.04 -0.60 -19.41
CA TYR A 36 -13.05 -1.47 -18.81
C TYR A 36 -12.79 -1.07 -17.35
N VAL A 37 -12.61 0.23 -17.09
CA VAL A 37 -12.37 0.71 -15.73
C VAL A 37 -13.57 0.41 -14.84
N SER A 38 -14.78 0.60 -15.36
CA SER A 38 -15.98 0.29 -14.61
C SER A 38 -16.03 -1.18 -14.21
N TYR A 39 -15.68 -2.08 -15.13
CA TYR A 39 -15.68 -3.51 -14.85
C TYR A 39 -14.60 -3.88 -13.83
N ILE A 40 -13.43 -3.27 -13.92
CA ILE A 40 -12.36 -3.52 -12.96
C ILE A 40 -12.80 -3.09 -11.56
N GLU A 41 -13.36 -1.89 -11.45
CA GLU A 41 -13.78 -1.38 -10.14
C GLU A 41 -14.93 -2.18 -9.55
N GLY A 42 -15.76 -2.76 -10.39
CA GLY A 42 -16.85 -3.60 -9.93
C GLY A 42 -16.46 -5.04 -9.67
N GLY A 43 -15.22 -5.40 -9.93
CA GLY A 43 -14.76 -6.77 -9.72
C GLY A 43 -15.25 -7.74 -10.76
N LEU A 44 -15.79 -7.24 -11.88
CA LEU A 44 -16.35 -8.09 -12.92
C LEU A 44 -15.30 -8.55 -13.91
N LYS A 45 -14.12 -7.99 -13.89
CA LYS A 45 -13.07 -8.33 -14.82
C LYS A 45 -11.73 -8.31 -14.11
N CYS A 46 -10.91 -9.30 -14.43
CA CYS A 46 -9.53 -9.35 -13.92
C CYS A 46 -8.65 -8.49 -14.82
N MET A 47 -7.55 -8.04 -14.27
CA MET A 47 -6.60 -7.24 -15.01
C MET A 47 -5.27 -7.97 -15.09
N SER A 48 -4.51 -7.69 -16.14
CA SER A 48 -3.16 -8.19 -16.24
C SER A 48 -2.25 -7.43 -15.27
N LEU A 49 -1.09 -7.98 -15.03
CA LEU A 49 -0.11 -7.32 -14.16
C LEU A 49 0.33 -5.99 -14.76
N ASP A 50 0.45 -5.93 -16.11
CA ASP A 50 0.79 -4.67 -16.78
C ASP A 50 -0.26 -3.60 -16.51
N THR A 51 -1.53 -3.97 -16.62
CA THR A 51 -2.61 -3.00 -16.33
C THR A 51 -2.62 -2.60 -14.88
N PHE A 52 -2.38 -3.55 -13.98
CA PHE A 52 -2.31 -3.26 -12.55
C PHE A 52 -1.21 -2.24 -12.26
N GLU A 53 -0.05 -2.42 -12.88
CA GLU A 53 1.05 -1.47 -12.73
C GLU A 53 0.66 -0.09 -13.24
N SER A 54 0.02 -0.04 -14.41
CA SER A 54 -0.42 1.24 -14.98
C SER A 54 -1.40 1.96 -14.05
N ILE A 55 -2.32 1.21 -13.45
CA ILE A 55 -3.29 1.78 -12.53
C ILE A 55 -2.59 2.32 -11.28
N ALA A 56 -1.68 1.55 -10.71
CA ALA A 56 -0.94 1.98 -9.52
C ALA A 56 -0.18 3.27 -9.80
N ASN A 57 0.49 3.34 -10.96
CA ASN A 57 1.22 4.54 -11.34
C ASN A 57 0.30 5.72 -11.58
N ALA A 58 -0.84 5.48 -12.23
CA ALA A 58 -1.80 6.56 -12.50
C ALA A 58 -2.37 7.13 -11.22
N LEU A 59 -2.62 6.29 -10.23
CA LEU A 59 -3.18 6.69 -8.95
C LEU A 59 -2.11 7.12 -7.96
N GLN A 60 -0.84 6.92 -8.30
CA GLN A 60 0.31 7.29 -7.45
C GLN A 60 0.25 6.58 -6.11
N VAL A 61 -0.02 5.29 -6.14
CA VAL A 61 -0.04 4.46 -4.95
C VAL A 61 0.84 3.24 -5.19
N SER A 62 1.23 2.59 -4.11
CA SER A 62 2.00 1.37 -4.20
C SER A 62 1.08 0.19 -4.46
N ALA A 63 1.68 -0.90 -4.95
CA ALA A 63 0.92 -2.14 -5.11
C ALA A 63 0.38 -2.63 -3.78
N ASP A 64 1.12 -2.41 -2.70
CA ASP A 64 0.68 -2.80 -1.36
C ASP A 64 -0.64 -2.15 -0.99
N GLU A 65 -0.81 -0.89 -1.34
CA GLU A 65 -2.03 -0.17 -1.02
C GLU A 65 -3.23 -0.80 -1.72
N LEU A 66 -3.05 -1.19 -2.98
CA LEU A 66 -4.13 -1.80 -3.74
C LEU A 66 -4.44 -3.22 -3.31
N LEU A 67 -3.44 -3.94 -2.81
CA LEU A 67 -3.57 -5.35 -2.46
C LEU A 67 -3.76 -5.59 -0.96
N LYS A 68 -3.93 -4.54 -0.19
CA LYS A 68 -3.83 -4.64 1.28
C LYS A 68 -4.77 -5.68 1.89
N ASP A 69 -5.95 -5.88 1.30
CA ASP A 69 -6.90 -6.85 1.84
C ASP A 69 -6.70 -8.24 1.25
N SER A 70 -5.87 -8.36 0.23
CA SER A 70 -5.57 -9.65 -0.39
C SER A 70 -4.34 -10.30 0.21
N ILE A 71 -3.45 -9.50 0.80
CA ILE A 71 -2.21 -10.00 1.37
C ILE A 71 -2.39 -10.14 2.87
N GLU A 72 -2.16 -11.34 3.35
CA GLU A 72 -2.44 -11.66 4.76
C GLU A 72 -1.42 -11.07 5.71
N ASN A 73 -0.23 -10.78 5.24
CA ASN A 73 0.83 -10.26 6.09
C ASN A 73 0.62 -8.77 6.36
N THR A 74 0.31 -8.44 7.62
CA THR A 74 0.00 -7.07 8.00
C THR A 74 1.22 -6.24 8.39
N ILE A 75 2.41 -6.82 8.34
CA ILE A 75 3.63 -6.10 8.68
C ILE A 75 3.81 -4.87 7.79
N LYS A 76 3.32 -4.93 6.57
CA LYS A 76 3.47 -3.83 5.64
C LYS A 76 2.77 -2.56 6.10
N VAL A 77 1.70 -2.68 6.87
CA VAL A 77 1.01 -1.52 7.41
C VAL A 77 1.94 -0.75 8.34
N SER A 78 2.65 -1.47 9.23
CA SER A 78 3.61 -0.83 10.13
C SER A 78 4.75 -0.18 9.37
N ASN A 79 5.26 -0.84 8.33
CA ASN A 79 6.32 -0.25 7.51
C ASN A 79 5.85 1.03 6.85
N HIS A 80 4.61 1.07 6.41
CA HIS A 80 4.05 2.25 5.79
C HIS A 80 3.96 3.40 6.81
N GLU A 81 3.55 3.11 8.02
CA GLU A 81 3.49 4.11 9.08
C GLU A 81 4.87 4.68 9.38
N PHE A 82 5.90 3.84 9.44
CA PHE A 82 7.26 4.31 9.61
C PHE A 82 7.66 5.25 8.49
N ALA A 83 7.36 4.88 7.26
CA ALA A 83 7.70 5.71 6.11
C ALA A 83 7.02 7.06 6.20
N GLU A 84 5.77 7.10 6.63
CA GLU A 84 5.05 8.35 6.78
C GLU A 84 5.66 9.25 7.85
N VAL A 85 6.08 8.65 8.96
CA VAL A 85 6.65 9.41 10.06
C VAL A 85 7.92 10.15 9.63
N ILE A 86 8.73 9.54 8.77
CA ILE A 86 10.00 10.14 8.37
C ILE A 86 9.91 10.87 7.03
N ALA A 87 8.72 10.90 6.41
CA ALA A 87 8.59 11.42 5.05
C ALA A 87 8.96 12.90 4.94
N ASP A 88 8.65 13.70 5.97
CA ASP A 88 8.93 15.12 5.96
C ASP A 88 10.22 15.49 6.69
N CYS A 89 11.04 14.50 7.02
CA CYS A 89 12.29 14.74 7.72
C CYS A 89 13.41 15.04 6.73
N ASN A 90 14.32 15.93 7.12
CA ASN A 90 15.51 16.17 6.33
C ASN A 90 16.57 15.09 6.63
N GLU A 91 17.70 15.14 5.94
CA GLU A 91 18.73 14.11 6.09
C GLU A 91 19.30 14.04 7.50
N TYR A 92 19.49 15.19 8.13
CA TYR A 92 19.99 15.23 9.49
C TYR A 92 19.00 14.55 10.45
N GLU A 93 17.72 14.90 10.33
CA GLU A 93 16.69 14.31 11.17
C GLU A 93 16.56 12.80 10.97
N LYS A 94 16.63 12.35 9.72
CA LYS A 94 16.55 10.93 9.43
C LYS A 94 17.72 10.18 10.07
N ARG A 95 18.89 10.78 10.06
CA ARG A 95 20.08 10.17 10.64
C ARG A 95 19.92 10.00 12.15
N ILE A 96 19.39 11.03 12.83
CA ILE A 96 19.14 10.96 14.25
C ILE A 96 18.10 9.88 14.56
N LEU A 97 17.01 9.87 13.82
CA LEU A 97 15.96 8.88 14.04
C LEU A 97 16.47 7.46 13.82
N LEU A 98 17.29 7.26 12.80
CA LEU A 98 17.87 5.95 12.55
C LEU A 98 18.74 5.50 13.70
N SER A 99 19.54 6.41 14.24
CA SER A 99 20.41 6.11 15.38
C SER A 99 19.59 5.69 16.60
N ILE A 100 18.50 6.41 16.87
CA ILE A 100 17.62 6.09 17.99
C ILE A 100 16.96 4.73 17.78
N VAL A 101 16.48 4.45 16.59
CA VAL A 101 15.83 3.18 16.29
C VAL A 101 16.79 2.03 16.45
N LYS A 102 18.03 2.19 15.99
CA LYS A 102 19.05 1.14 16.14
C LYS A 102 19.35 0.88 17.59
N SER A 103 19.52 1.92 18.39
CA SER A 103 19.78 1.77 19.82
C SER A 103 18.62 1.08 20.54
N ALA A 104 17.38 1.49 20.20
CA ALA A 104 16.21 0.88 20.79
C ALA A 104 16.14 -0.59 20.45
N LYS A 105 16.44 -0.94 19.20
CA LYS A 105 16.40 -2.32 18.75
C LYS A 105 17.40 -3.19 19.54
N GLU A 106 18.62 -2.67 19.72
CA GLU A 106 19.63 -3.38 20.47
C GLU A 106 19.18 -3.60 21.90
N SER A 107 18.65 -2.56 22.53
CA SER A 107 18.18 -2.65 23.90
C SER A 107 17.06 -3.67 24.04
N LEU A 108 16.14 -3.69 23.09
CA LEU A 108 15.06 -4.67 23.10
C LEU A 108 15.58 -6.09 23.01
N ARG A 109 16.59 -6.30 22.19
CA ARG A 109 17.15 -7.65 22.02
C ARG A 109 17.96 -8.09 23.23
N GLU A 110 18.69 -7.17 23.85
CA GLU A 110 19.45 -7.49 25.05
C GLU A 110 18.54 -7.79 26.23
N ASN A 111 17.37 -7.20 26.27
CA ASN A 111 16.42 -7.38 27.34
C ASN A 111 15.21 -8.22 26.94
N ARG A 112 15.42 -9.10 26.01
CA ARG A 112 14.35 -9.94 25.45
C ARG A 112 13.70 -10.80 26.52
N HIS A 113 14.44 -11.16 27.55
CA HIS A 113 13.90 -11.96 28.67
C HIS A 113 12.83 -11.22 29.46
N LEU A 114 12.77 -9.91 29.33
CA LEU A 114 11.77 -9.09 30.01
C LEU A 114 10.50 -8.89 29.19
N ALA A 115 10.49 -9.42 27.95
CA ALA A 115 9.35 -9.22 27.06
C ALA A 115 8.13 -9.98 27.60
N PRO A 116 6.91 -9.44 27.34
CA PRO A 116 5.70 -10.15 27.72
C PRO A 116 5.61 -11.48 27.00
N ASN A 117 4.95 -12.45 27.65
CA ASN A 117 4.73 -13.73 27.02
C ASN A 117 3.71 -13.58 25.90
N ARG A 118 4.12 -13.97 24.69
CA ARG A 118 3.26 -13.77 23.55
C ARG A 118 2.63 -15.02 23.02
N ARG A 119 2.66 -16.05 23.78
CA ARG A 119 2.01 -17.23 23.30
C ARG A 119 0.60 -17.01 23.12
N ARG A 120 0.17 -17.43 22.28
CA ARG A 120 -1.16 -17.33 22.20
C ARG A 120 -1.65 -17.75 21.28
#